data_f8c3a3397a1a6fad447793ea8fbc9c20
#
_entry.id   f8c3a3397a1a6fad447793ea8fbc9c20
#
_cell.length_a   1.000
_cell.length_b   1.000
_cell.length_c   1.000
_cell.angle_alpha   90.00
_cell.angle_beta   90.00
_cell.angle_gamma   90.00
#
_symmetry.space_group_name_H-M   'P 1'
#
loop_
_entity.id
_entity.type
_entity.pdbx_description
1 polymer ?
#
loop_
_entity_poly.entity_id
_entity_poly.type
_entity_poly.pdbx_seq_one_letter_code
_entity_poly.pdbx_strand_id
1 'polypeptide(L)'
;MTNRPIYQKGAKKPAKQSPGKEPAYLAALHLMPCCICQAFGETQLSPTQAHHTIHGRYSTRKTPDRAAIPMCEGHHQGLMDTSKTALHQQPDAWKAAYGLDTDYIAGTQEIIGNLTF
;
A
#
# COMPACT_ATOMS: atom_id res chain seq x y z
N MET A 1 3.60 41.36 -3.01
CA MET A 1 3.43 40.67 -2.96
C MET A 1 3.44 40.32 -2.69
N THR A 2 3.85 40.53 -2.75
CA THR A 2 3.79 39.83 -2.60
C THR A 2 3.85 39.46 -2.37
N ASN A 3 4.21 39.65 -2.67
CA ASN A 3 4.10 38.86 -2.48
C ASN A 3 4.09 38.47 -2.29
N ARG A 4 4.53 38.58 -2.55
CA ARG A 4 4.42 37.80 -2.52
C ARG A 4 4.32 37.37 -2.47
N PRO A 5 4.75 37.54 -2.46
CA PRO A 5 4.61 36.75 -2.46
C PRO A 5 4.61 36.39 -2.26
N ILE A 6 4.89 36.57 -2.33
CA ILE A 6 4.77 35.82 -2.20
C ILE A 6 4.86 35.39 -1.75
N TYR A 7 5.17 35.47 -1.67
CA TYR A 7 5.15 34.62 -1.29
C TYR A 7 5.34 34.26 -0.84
N GLN A 8 5.63 34.42 -0.86
CA GLN A 8 5.82 33.82 -0.55
C GLN A 8 6.20 33.41 0.04
N LYS A 9 6.72 33.58 -0.03
CA LYS A 9 7.00 32.80 0.42
C LYS A 9 6.70 32.25 0.76
N GLY A 10 6.74 31.97 0.47
CA GLY A 10 6.47 30.94 0.61
C GLY A 10 6.15 30.48 0.63
N ALA A 11 5.91 30.19 0.06
CA ALA A 11 5.53 29.48 -0.14
C ALA A 11 5.62 28.69 0.11
N LYS A 12 5.36 28.17 0.17
CA LYS A 12 5.56 27.32 0.29
C LYS A 12 5.42 26.41 -0.35
N LYS A 13 5.73 25.98 -0.60
CA LYS A 13 5.91 25.08 -1.24
C LYS A 13 5.33 24.03 -0.90
N PRO A 14 4.87 23.52 -1.66
CA PRO A 14 4.11 22.50 -1.51
C PRO A 14 4.77 21.54 -0.80
N ALA A 15 4.26 21.58 -0.27
CA ALA A 15 4.49 20.69 0.27
C ALA A 15 5.56 20.02 0.13
N LYS A 16 6.25 20.19 0.46
CA LYS A 16 7.10 19.44 0.35
C LYS A 16 6.81 18.18 0.78
N GLN A 17 6.23 17.31 0.06
CA GLN A 17 6.10 15.91 0.36
C GLN A 17 7.44 15.28 0.43
N SER A 18 7.63 14.39 1.42
CA SER A 18 8.84 13.58 1.48
C SER A 18 8.92 12.70 0.25
N PRO A 19 10.13 12.37 -0.21
CA PRO A 19 10.27 11.46 -1.35
C PRO A 19 9.50 10.16 -1.11
N GLY A 20 8.79 9.71 -2.11
CA GLY A 20 8.03 8.47 -2.05
C GLY A 20 6.62 8.60 -1.50
N LYS A 21 6.21 9.81 -1.11
CA LYS A 21 4.86 10.03 -0.61
C LYS A 21 3.89 10.27 -1.76
N GLU A 22 2.82 9.50 -1.81
CA GLU A 22 1.79 9.61 -2.84
C GLU A 22 0.43 9.32 -2.23
N PRO A 23 -0.18 10.30 -1.55
CA PRO A 23 -1.44 10.07 -0.84
C PRO A 23 -2.58 9.60 -1.74
N ALA A 24 -2.64 10.08 -2.99
CA ALA A 24 -3.68 9.65 -3.92
C ALA A 24 -3.54 8.16 -4.25
N TYR A 25 -2.30 7.68 -4.36
CA TYR A 25 -2.04 6.27 -4.61
C TYR A 25 -2.55 5.42 -3.44
N LEU A 26 -2.24 5.81 -2.21
CA LEU A 26 -2.70 5.07 -1.04
C LEU A 26 -4.22 5.10 -0.94
N ALA A 27 -4.85 6.23 -1.24
CA ALA A 27 -6.30 6.32 -1.22
C ALA A 27 -6.93 5.36 -2.22
N ALA A 28 -6.32 5.23 -3.40
CA ALA A 28 -6.81 4.30 -4.41
C ALA A 28 -6.72 2.86 -3.92
N LEU A 29 -5.67 2.50 -3.17
CA LEU A 29 -5.53 1.14 -2.67
C LEU A 29 -6.69 0.75 -1.76
N HIS A 30 -7.17 1.67 -0.95
CA HIS A 30 -8.27 1.35 -0.02
C HIS A 30 -9.58 1.04 -0.75
N LEU A 31 -9.70 1.44 -2.01
CA LEU A 31 -10.88 1.17 -2.82
C LEU A 31 -10.75 -0.10 -3.64
N MET A 32 -9.60 -0.75 -3.61
CA MET A 32 -9.35 -1.95 -4.39
C MET A 32 -9.64 -3.20 -3.58
N PRO A 33 -9.99 -4.31 -4.23
CA PRO A 33 -10.07 -5.58 -3.51
C PRO A 33 -8.69 -6.04 -3.08
N CYS A 34 -8.66 -6.90 -2.06
CA CYS A 34 -7.42 -7.49 -1.57
C CYS A 34 -6.74 -8.27 -2.69
N CYS A 35 -5.47 -7.97 -2.95
CA CYS A 35 -4.74 -8.63 -4.03
C CYS A 35 -4.55 -10.13 -3.76
N ILE A 36 -4.45 -10.52 -2.50
CA ILE A 36 -4.28 -11.94 -2.14
C ILE A 36 -5.58 -12.69 -2.36
N CYS A 37 -6.70 -12.13 -1.86
CA CYS A 37 -8.00 -12.76 -2.08
C CYS A 37 -8.29 -12.91 -3.57
N GLN A 38 -7.96 -11.89 -4.36
CA GLN A 38 -8.17 -11.93 -5.81
C GLN A 38 -7.31 -13.01 -6.46
N ALA A 39 -6.04 -13.07 -6.10
CA ALA A 39 -5.11 -13.98 -6.74
C ALA A 39 -5.41 -15.44 -6.41
N PHE A 40 -5.91 -15.72 -5.21
CA PHE A 40 -6.10 -17.09 -4.74
C PHE A 40 -7.56 -17.48 -4.59
N GLY A 41 -8.47 -16.65 -5.08
CA GLY A 41 -9.90 -17.00 -5.06
C GLY A 41 -10.50 -17.08 -3.67
N GLU A 42 -9.97 -16.30 -2.73
CA GLU A 42 -10.50 -16.29 -1.37
C GLU A 42 -11.53 -15.18 -1.22
N THR A 43 -12.45 -15.36 -0.26
CA THR A 43 -13.46 -14.35 0.00
C THR A 43 -12.91 -13.33 0.98
N GLN A 44 -12.98 -12.06 0.58
CA GLN A 44 -12.50 -10.98 1.45
C GLN A 44 -13.57 -10.70 2.52
N LEU A 45 -13.15 -10.76 3.78
CA LEU A 45 -14.06 -10.60 4.91
C LEU A 45 -13.77 -9.35 5.74
N SER A 46 -12.75 -8.60 5.39
CA SER A 46 -12.35 -7.41 6.12
C SER A 46 -11.94 -6.32 5.15
N PRO A 47 -11.88 -5.05 5.62
CA PRO A 47 -11.56 -3.94 4.71
C PRO A 47 -10.16 -4.03 4.15
N THR A 48 -9.97 -3.47 2.96
CA THR A 48 -8.66 -3.38 2.33
C THR A 48 -7.83 -2.29 3.00
N GLN A 49 -6.60 -2.62 3.28
CA GLN A 49 -5.62 -1.69 3.85
C GLN A 49 -4.45 -1.54 2.87
N ALA A 50 -3.78 -0.41 2.94
CA ALA A 50 -2.57 -0.20 2.16
C ALA A 50 -1.41 -0.80 2.94
N HIS A 51 -0.78 -1.81 2.38
CA HIS A 51 0.37 -2.47 2.99
C HIS A 51 1.64 -2.06 2.27
N HIS A 52 2.53 -1.36 2.96
CA HIS A 52 3.85 -1.07 2.41
C HIS A 52 4.66 -2.35 2.45
N THR A 53 5.13 -2.79 1.28
CA THR A 53 5.79 -4.08 1.17
C THR A 53 7.05 -4.14 2.04
N ILE A 54 7.29 -5.31 2.63
CA ILE A 54 8.42 -5.50 3.53
C ILE A 54 9.44 -6.50 2.99
N HIS A 55 9.02 -7.38 2.08
CA HIS A 55 9.97 -8.28 1.46
C HIS A 55 10.84 -7.47 0.50
N GLY A 56 12.12 -7.64 0.61
CA GLY A 56 13.05 -6.90 -0.24
C GLY A 56 13.38 -5.49 0.23
N ARG A 57 12.73 -5.02 1.31
CA ARG A 57 13.10 -3.70 1.83
C ARG A 57 14.44 -3.79 2.55
N TYR A 58 15.11 -2.65 2.61
CA TYR A 58 16.40 -2.60 3.27
C TYR A 58 16.20 -2.31 4.75
N SER A 59 16.54 -3.25 5.59
CA SER A 59 16.42 -3.15 7.03
C SER A 59 14.95 -2.86 7.41
N THR A 60 14.70 -1.87 8.27
CA THR A 60 13.35 -1.50 8.67
C THR A 60 12.84 -0.27 7.92
N ARG A 61 13.53 0.12 6.85
CA ARG A 61 13.15 1.31 6.10
C ARG A 61 11.81 1.10 5.40
N LYS A 62 10.92 2.06 5.57
CA LYS A 62 9.62 2.02 4.93
C LYS A 62 9.78 2.19 3.42
N THR A 63 9.09 1.36 2.65
CA THR A 63 9.12 1.48 1.19
C THR A 63 8.28 2.67 0.74
N PRO A 64 8.51 3.18 -0.49
CA PRO A 64 7.68 4.29 -1.00
C PRO A 64 6.23 3.85 -1.15
N ASP A 65 5.33 4.83 -1.17
CA ASP A 65 3.89 4.55 -1.27
C ASP A 65 3.54 3.76 -2.52
N ARG A 66 4.28 3.98 -3.62
CA ARG A 66 4.02 3.27 -4.88
C ARG A 66 4.40 1.78 -4.81
N ALA A 67 5.09 1.38 -3.77
CA ALA A 67 5.39 -0.03 -3.52
C ALA A 67 4.39 -0.67 -2.54
N ALA A 68 3.34 0.06 -2.16
CA ALA A 68 2.29 -0.50 -1.31
C ALA A 68 1.30 -1.30 -2.15
N ILE A 69 0.66 -2.27 -1.53
CA ILE A 69 -0.31 -3.15 -2.20
C ILE A 69 -1.61 -3.18 -1.40
N PRO A 70 -2.76 -3.44 -2.06
CA PRO A 70 -4.03 -3.54 -1.36
C PRO A 70 -4.16 -4.92 -0.73
N MET A 71 -4.29 -4.98 0.56
CA MET A 71 -4.37 -6.25 1.28
C MET A 71 -5.41 -6.13 2.36
N CYS A 72 -6.36 -7.09 2.42
CA CYS A 72 -7.38 -7.02 3.45
C CYS A 72 -6.74 -7.18 4.83
N GLU A 73 -7.44 -6.66 5.83
CA GLU A 73 -6.93 -6.70 7.20
C GLU A 73 -6.59 -8.12 7.63
N GLY A 74 -7.41 -9.09 7.19
CA GLY A 74 -7.17 -10.49 7.54
C GLY A 74 -5.84 -11.02 7.04
N HIS A 75 -5.46 -10.68 5.81
CA HIS A 75 -4.16 -11.10 5.27
C HIS A 75 -3.02 -10.20 5.74
N HIS A 76 -3.34 -9.04 6.27
CA HIS A 76 -2.36 -8.05 6.68
C HIS A 76 -2.01 -8.19 8.16
N GLN A 77 -2.91 -7.78 9.06
CA GLN A 77 -2.64 -7.81 10.49
C GLN A 77 -3.38 -8.94 11.21
N GLY A 78 -4.55 -9.33 10.71
CA GLY A 78 -5.27 -10.46 11.24
C GLY A 78 -5.83 -10.27 12.65
N LEU A 79 -6.13 -9.03 13.02
CA LEU A 79 -6.70 -8.74 14.33
C LEU A 79 -8.22 -8.74 14.30
N MET A 80 -8.79 -8.27 13.19
CA MET A 80 -10.23 -8.22 12.99
C MET A 80 -10.71 -9.52 12.36
N ASP A 81 -10.11 -9.90 11.24
CA ASP A 81 -10.43 -11.16 10.57
C ASP A 81 -9.32 -12.15 10.88
N THR A 82 -9.60 -13.08 11.79
CA THR A 82 -8.61 -14.06 12.22
C THR A 82 -8.65 -15.35 11.40
N SER A 83 -9.47 -15.38 10.33
CA SER A 83 -9.63 -16.59 9.51
C SER A 83 -8.58 -16.73 8.42
N LYS A 84 -7.76 -15.71 8.20
CA LYS A 84 -6.76 -15.70 7.14
C LYS A 84 -5.36 -15.85 7.73
N THR A 85 -4.39 -16.13 6.86
CA THR A 85 -3.00 -16.09 7.26
C THR A 85 -2.54 -14.64 7.15
N ALA A 86 -2.20 -14.03 8.28
CA ALA A 86 -1.83 -12.63 8.35
C ALA A 86 -0.32 -12.47 8.26
N LEU A 87 0.14 -11.60 7.36
CA LEU A 87 1.56 -11.40 7.13
C LEU A 87 2.29 -10.98 8.40
N HIS A 88 1.70 -10.07 9.17
CA HIS A 88 2.37 -9.54 10.34
C HIS A 88 2.34 -10.48 11.54
N GLN A 89 1.52 -11.52 11.51
CA GLN A 89 1.48 -12.50 12.58
C GLN A 89 2.19 -13.79 12.22
N GLN A 90 2.13 -14.19 10.96
CA GLN A 90 2.70 -15.45 10.49
C GLN A 90 3.48 -15.23 9.21
N PRO A 91 4.59 -14.47 9.29
CA PRO A 91 5.31 -14.07 8.07
C PRO A 91 5.82 -15.24 7.24
N ASP A 92 6.31 -16.30 7.89
CA ASP A 92 6.85 -17.43 7.15
C ASP A 92 5.74 -18.22 6.47
N ALA A 93 4.63 -18.44 7.18
CA ALA A 93 3.48 -19.15 6.62
C ALA A 93 2.86 -18.36 5.48
N TRP A 94 2.78 -17.05 5.63
CA TRP A 94 2.25 -16.17 4.59
C TRP A 94 3.10 -16.26 3.33
N LYS A 95 4.42 -16.18 3.49
CA LYS A 95 5.34 -16.23 2.37
C LYS A 95 5.28 -17.60 1.67
N ALA A 96 5.16 -18.67 2.44
CA ALA A 96 5.05 -20.01 1.88
C ALA A 96 3.76 -20.17 1.08
N ALA A 97 2.68 -19.57 1.54
CA ALA A 97 1.37 -19.71 0.90
C ALA A 97 1.22 -18.77 -0.32
N TYR A 98 1.73 -17.55 -0.23
CA TYR A 98 1.39 -16.50 -1.20
C TYR A 98 2.58 -15.90 -1.92
N GLY A 99 3.79 -16.24 -1.57
CA GLY A 99 5.00 -15.70 -2.17
C GLY A 99 5.44 -14.41 -1.51
N LEU A 100 6.19 -13.60 -2.23
CA LEU A 100 6.68 -12.34 -1.71
C LEU A 100 5.60 -11.27 -1.88
N ASP A 101 5.49 -10.37 -0.89
CA ASP A 101 4.52 -9.28 -1.03
C ASP A 101 4.89 -8.37 -2.21
N THR A 102 6.17 -8.27 -2.54
CA THR A 102 6.61 -7.50 -3.69
C THR A 102 6.13 -8.08 -5.03
N ASP A 103 5.73 -9.34 -5.05
CA ASP A 103 5.21 -9.95 -6.28
C ASP A 103 3.92 -9.28 -6.77
N TYR A 104 3.23 -8.55 -5.89
CA TYR A 104 1.94 -7.94 -6.20
C TYR A 104 2.04 -6.47 -6.57
N ILE A 105 3.24 -5.89 -6.54
CA ILE A 105 3.42 -4.46 -6.81
C ILE A 105 3.09 -4.13 -8.27
N ALA A 106 3.64 -4.89 -9.21
CA ALA A 106 3.46 -4.58 -10.62
C ALA A 106 1.98 -4.63 -11.03
N GLY A 107 1.27 -5.67 -10.58
CA GLY A 107 -0.15 -5.79 -10.90
C GLY A 107 -0.97 -4.66 -10.29
N THR A 108 -0.63 -4.27 -9.06
CA THR A 108 -1.30 -3.16 -8.41
C THR A 108 -1.08 -1.85 -9.18
N GLN A 109 0.15 -1.58 -9.57
CA GLN A 109 0.46 -0.37 -10.32
C GLN A 109 -0.24 -0.34 -11.67
N GLU A 110 -0.35 -1.50 -12.31
CA GLU A 110 -1.04 -1.59 -13.59
C GLU A 110 -2.51 -1.25 -13.44
N ILE A 111 -3.17 -1.78 -12.41
CA ILE A 111 -4.58 -1.51 -12.20
C ILE A 111 -4.80 -0.03 -11.90
N ILE A 112 -3.98 0.54 -11.02
CA ILE A 112 -4.11 1.95 -10.67
C ILE A 112 -3.81 2.84 -11.89
N GLY A 113 -2.81 2.45 -12.68
CA GLY A 113 -2.46 3.20 -13.89
C GLY A 113 -3.58 3.21 -14.92
N ASN A 114 -4.44 2.18 -14.91
CA ASN A 114 -5.57 2.12 -15.82
C ASN A 114 -6.78 2.89 -15.31
N LEU A 115 -6.76 3.28 -14.03
CA LEU A 115 -7.74 4.20 -13.49
C LEU A 115 -7.24 5.60 -13.83
N THR A 116 -8.13 6.44 -14.25
CA THR A 116 -7.70 7.78 -14.64
C THR A 116 -7.42 8.63 -13.43
N PHE A 117 -6.25 9.15 -13.38
CA PHE A 117 -5.89 10.07 -12.32
C PHE A 117 -5.59 11.45 -12.90
#